data_97b651ee3134439c8898fd0d918c8428
#
_entry.id   97b651ee3134439c8898fd0d918c8428
#
_cell.length_a   1.000
_cell.length_b   1.000
_cell.length_c   1.000
_cell.angle_alpha   90.00
_cell.angle_beta   90.00
_cell.angle_gamma   90.00
#
_symmetry.space_group_name_H-M   'P 1'
#
loop_
_entity.id
_entity.type
_entity.pdbx_description
1 polymer ?
#
loop_
_entity_poly.entity_id
_entity_poly.type
_entity_poly.pdbx_seq_one_letter_code
_entity_poly.pdbx_strand_id
1 'polypeptide(L)'
;MCIRDSLEPMDTNTVFLLAAIGLYFLAMIAIGLYASRKNTDLDDYMLAGRDMKPSVAALSAGASDMSGWLLMGLPGAIYAAGLVEGWMAVGLTVGAWVNWRVVAPRLRSYTEVAGNSITIPSFLENRFKDRTHILRIVAGLIILVFFTFYVSSGMVAGGKFVESTFGPDSFYAQGISINYLTGMLVVAGITVLYTLFGGFLGASLTDVAQGILMFLSLLAVPIVVILTMGGWDAVVEGIRAADAAGGGVNHFSMFENATLIGVLSSLAWGLGYFGQPHIIVRFMALRTPHLSLIHI
;
A
#
# COMPACT_ATOMS: atom_id res chain seq x y z
N MET A 1 -8.68 -5.29 -49.65
CA MET A 1 -7.76 -4.87 -48.57
C MET A 1 -7.98 -5.84 -47.44
N CYS A 2 -7.09 -6.82 -47.32
CA CYS A 2 -7.32 -8.01 -46.50
C CYS A 2 -7.16 -7.73 -45.00
N ILE A 3 -8.19 -8.07 -44.23
CA ILE A 3 -8.24 -8.07 -42.77
C ILE A 3 -7.36 -9.21 -42.13
N ARG A 4 -6.39 -9.72 -42.89
CA ARG A 4 -5.65 -10.94 -42.54
C ARG A 4 -4.28 -10.71 -41.92
N ASP A 5 -3.85 -9.45 -41.72
CA ASP A 5 -2.47 -9.13 -41.32
C ASP A 5 -2.34 -8.66 -39.85
N SER A 6 -3.34 -8.90 -38.98
CA SER A 6 -3.32 -8.41 -37.60
C SER A 6 -3.35 -9.50 -36.51
N LEU A 7 -3.05 -10.75 -36.86
CA LEU A 7 -2.87 -11.82 -35.86
C LEU A 7 -1.42 -12.34 -35.91
N GLU A 8 -0.44 -11.45 -35.70
CA GLU A 8 0.84 -11.96 -35.24
C GLU A 8 0.59 -12.68 -33.90
N PRO A 9 1.10 -13.91 -33.71
CA PRO A 9 0.96 -14.61 -32.46
C PRO A 9 1.59 -13.75 -31.37
N MET A 10 0.82 -13.46 -30.30
CA MET A 10 1.33 -12.72 -29.13
C MET A 10 2.63 -13.35 -28.65
N ASP A 11 3.61 -12.52 -28.34
CA ASP A 11 4.87 -12.99 -27.77
C ASP A 11 4.61 -13.82 -26.51
N THR A 12 5.36 -14.91 -26.35
CA THR A 12 5.22 -15.83 -25.23
C THR A 12 5.33 -15.11 -23.88
N ASN A 13 6.16 -14.09 -23.78
CA ASN A 13 6.30 -13.28 -22.58
C ASN A 13 5.00 -12.51 -22.25
N THR A 14 4.36 -11.95 -23.26
CA THR A 14 3.06 -11.26 -23.09
C THR A 14 1.98 -12.20 -22.60
N VAL A 15 1.94 -13.44 -23.10
CA VAL A 15 0.98 -14.46 -22.64
C VAL A 15 1.21 -14.81 -21.17
N PHE A 16 2.45 -15.02 -20.74
CA PHE A 16 2.78 -15.28 -19.34
C PHE A 16 2.44 -14.10 -18.43
N LEU A 17 2.69 -12.88 -18.87
CA LEU A 17 2.38 -11.67 -18.12
C LEU A 17 0.87 -11.51 -17.91
N LEU A 18 0.07 -11.68 -18.96
CA LEU A 18 -1.39 -11.64 -18.89
C LEU A 18 -1.94 -12.77 -18.01
N ALA A 19 -1.40 -13.97 -18.13
CA ALA A 19 -1.81 -15.10 -17.31
C ALA A 19 -1.50 -14.86 -15.82
N ALA A 20 -0.34 -14.30 -15.48
CA ALA A 20 0.03 -13.97 -14.13
C ALA A 20 -0.89 -12.90 -13.52
N ILE A 21 -1.18 -11.83 -14.26
CA ILE A 21 -2.10 -10.77 -13.82
C ILE A 21 -3.54 -11.29 -13.72
N GLY A 22 -3.99 -12.08 -14.68
CA GLY A 22 -5.31 -12.72 -14.64
C GLY A 22 -5.47 -13.63 -13.43
N LEU A 23 -4.47 -14.47 -13.15
CA LEU A 23 -4.45 -15.33 -11.96
C LEU A 23 -4.46 -14.52 -10.66
N TYR A 24 -3.69 -13.45 -10.60
CA TYR A 24 -3.68 -12.53 -9.48
C TYR A 24 -5.07 -11.92 -9.21
N PHE A 25 -5.73 -11.36 -10.23
CA PHE A 25 -7.06 -10.78 -10.06
C PHE A 25 -8.12 -11.82 -9.70
N LEU A 26 -8.06 -13.02 -10.29
CA LEU A 26 -8.94 -14.13 -9.92
C LEU A 26 -8.75 -14.53 -8.45
N ALA A 27 -7.52 -14.57 -7.96
CA ALA A 27 -7.23 -14.85 -6.56
C ALA A 27 -7.81 -13.77 -5.64
N MET A 28 -7.68 -12.48 -5.99
CA MET A 28 -8.26 -11.38 -5.21
C MET A 28 -9.79 -11.48 -5.14
N ILE A 29 -10.46 -11.72 -6.25
CA ILE A 29 -11.91 -11.92 -6.30
C ILE A 29 -12.32 -13.15 -5.47
N ALA A 30 -11.60 -14.26 -5.59
CA ALA A 30 -11.88 -15.47 -4.82
C ALA A 30 -11.76 -15.23 -3.29
N ILE A 31 -10.75 -14.48 -2.86
CA ILE A 31 -10.60 -14.07 -1.45
C ILE A 31 -11.77 -13.18 -1.02
N GLY A 32 -12.17 -12.21 -1.83
CA GLY A 32 -13.33 -11.36 -1.55
C GLY A 32 -14.63 -12.16 -1.41
N LEU A 33 -14.88 -13.11 -2.31
CA LEU A 33 -16.04 -14.01 -2.26
C LEU A 33 -15.98 -14.98 -1.06
N TYR A 34 -14.79 -15.45 -0.69
CA TYR A 34 -14.62 -16.24 0.53
C TYR A 34 -14.97 -15.43 1.77
N ALA A 35 -14.49 -14.21 1.87
CA ALA A 35 -14.76 -13.32 2.99
C ALA A 35 -16.24 -12.92 3.09
N SER A 36 -16.92 -12.72 1.96
CA SER A 36 -18.34 -12.35 1.92
C SER A 36 -19.25 -13.37 2.61
N ARG A 37 -18.86 -14.66 2.58
CA ARG A 37 -19.59 -15.74 3.25
C ARG A 37 -19.55 -15.68 4.77
N LYS A 38 -18.63 -14.87 5.33
CA LYS A 38 -18.46 -14.68 6.78
C LYS A 38 -19.11 -13.40 7.31
N ASN A 39 -19.53 -12.52 6.43
CA ASN A 39 -20.17 -11.27 6.80
C ASN A 39 -21.67 -11.54 7.05
N THR A 40 -22.09 -11.55 8.30
CA THR A 40 -23.48 -11.80 8.69
C THR A 40 -24.21 -10.52 9.09
N ASP A 41 -23.49 -9.54 9.58
CA ASP A 41 -24.02 -8.25 10.01
C ASP A 41 -23.10 -7.06 9.64
N LEU A 42 -23.48 -5.85 10.09
CA LEU A 42 -22.72 -4.64 9.80
C LEU A 42 -21.36 -4.61 10.51
N ASP A 43 -21.27 -5.15 11.72
CA ASP A 43 -20.04 -5.22 12.49
C ASP A 43 -19.03 -6.17 11.83
N ASP A 44 -19.51 -7.31 11.32
CA ASP A 44 -18.70 -8.24 10.51
C ASP A 44 -18.19 -7.55 9.25
N TYR A 45 -19.07 -6.85 8.54
CA TYR A 45 -18.71 -6.18 7.29
C TYR A 45 -17.70 -5.03 7.49
N MET A 46 -17.84 -4.23 8.56
CA MET A 46 -17.03 -3.04 8.82
C MET A 46 -15.76 -3.30 9.61
N LEU A 47 -15.72 -4.31 10.49
CA LEU A 47 -14.60 -4.62 11.39
C LEU A 47 -14.26 -6.10 11.51
N ALA A 48 -14.78 -6.96 10.62
CA ALA A 48 -14.62 -8.43 10.71
C ALA A 48 -15.02 -8.97 12.11
N GLY A 49 -16.11 -8.46 12.68
CA GLY A 49 -16.60 -8.87 14.00
C GLY A 49 -15.62 -8.68 15.15
N ARG A 50 -14.60 -7.83 14.99
CA ARG A 50 -13.46 -7.67 15.93
C ARG A 50 -12.73 -9.00 16.25
N ASP A 51 -12.73 -9.93 15.33
CA ASP A 51 -12.11 -11.25 15.48
C ASP A 51 -10.87 -11.43 14.59
N MET A 52 -10.24 -10.32 14.18
CA MET A 52 -9.06 -10.36 13.34
C MET A 52 -7.85 -10.91 14.08
N LYS A 53 -7.18 -11.88 13.42
CA LYS A 53 -5.90 -12.42 13.92
C LYS A 53 -4.82 -11.35 13.86
N PRO A 54 -3.91 -11.30 14.84
CA PRO A 54 -2.85 -10.29 14.90
C PRO A 54 -1.95 -10.26 13.66
N SER A 55 -1.57 -11.43 13.13
CA SER A 55 -0.75 -11.51 11.92
C SER A 55 -1.46 -10.93 10.68
N VAL A 56 -2.77 -11.16 10.57
CA VAL A 56 -3.58 -10.58 9.49
C VAL A 56 -3.65 -9.06 9.64
N ALA A 57 -3.91 -8.57 10.85
CA ALA A 57 -3.97 -7.13 11.12
C ALA A 57 -2.63 -6.44 10.85
N ALA A 58 -1.51 -7.05 11.27
CA ALA A 58 -0.17 -6.49 11.07
C ALA A 58 0.21 -6.45 9.59
N LEU A 59 0.05 -7.55 8.86
CA LEU A 59 0.34 -7.62 7.42
C LEU A 59 -0.60 -6.70 6.62
N SER A 60 -1.89 -6.68 6.95
CA SER A 60 -2.86 -5.81 6.30
C SER A 60 -2.56 -4.32 6.58
N ALA A 61 -2.20 -3.94 7.81
CA ALA A 61 -1.80 -2.57 8.12
C ALA A 61 -0.56 -2.15 7.31
N GLY A 62 0.48 -2.99 7.26
CA GLY A 62 1.68 -2.74 6.47
C GLY A 62 1.40 -2.67 4.97
N ALA A 63 0.65 -3.62 4.43
CA ALA A 63 0.34 -3.64 3.00
C ALA A 63 -0.51 -2.46 2.55
N SER A 64 -1.49 -2.03 3.36
CA SER A 64 -2.33 -0.88 3.02
C SER A 64 -1.62 0.47 3.14
N ASP A 65 -0.51 0.53 3.87
CA ASP A 65 0.37 1.69 3.91
C ASP A 65 1.28 1.80 2.67
N MET A 66 1.59 0.68 2.04
CA MET A 66 2.38 0.62 0.81
C MET A 66 1.61 1.22 -0.37
N SER A 67 1.64 2.54 -0.45
CA SER A 67 1.03 3.32 -1.53
C SER A 67 1.91 3.33 -2.79
N GLY A 68 1.37 3.87 -3.89
CA GLY A 68 2.18 4.14 -5.10
C GLY A 68 3.41 4.99 -4.83
N TRP A 69 3.36 5.90 -3.85
CA TRP A 69 4.52 6.66 -3.41
C TRP A 69 5.62 5.77 -2.83
N LEU A 70 5.28 4.87 -1.91
CA LEU A 70 6.27 4.02 -1.26
C LEU A 70 6.92 3.02 -2.23
N LEU A 71 6.15 2.51 -3.20
CA LEU A 71 6.63 1.52 -4.16
C LEU A 71 7.34 2.12 -5.39
N MET A 72 6.99 3.32 -5.81
CA MET A 72 7.56 3.97 -7.00
C MET A 72 8.24 5.29 -6.68
N GLY A 73 7.62 6.14 -5.86
CA GLY A 73 8.12 7.47 -5.55
C GLY A 73 9.38 7.44 -4.70
N LEU A 74 9.41 6.68 -3.61
CA LEU A 74 10.58 6.59 -2.73
C LEU A 74 11.80 5.95 -3.42
N PRO A 75 11.69 4.82 -4.15
CA PRO A 75 12.82 4.34 -4.96
C PRO A 75 13.28 5.34 -6.01
N GLY A 76 12.36 6.05 -6.67
CA GLY A 76 12.68 7.12 -7.61
C GLY A 76 13.39 8.30 -6.95
N ALA A 77 12.97 8.69 -5.75
CA ALA A 77 13.63 9.75 -4.98
C ALA A 77 15.05 9.34 -4.55
N ILE A 78 15.24 8.09 -4.11
CA ILE A 78 16.56 7.54 -3.77
C ILE A 78 17.44 7.47 -5.01
N TYR A 79 16.89 7.08 -6.16
CA TYR A 79 17.61 7.09 -7.44
C TYR A 79 18.06 8.49 -7.85
N ALA A 80 17.25 9.52 -7.59
CA ALA A 80 17.54 10.89 -7.98
C ALA A 80 18.45 11.66 -7.00
N ALA A 81 18.30 11.39 -5.68
CA ALA A 81 18.93 12.18 -4.61
C ALA A 81 19.82 11.36 -3.67
N GLY A 82 19.86 10.04 -3.81
CA GLY A 82 20.67 9.15 -2.97
C GLY A 82 19.98 8.75 -1.65
N LEU A 83 20.73 8.07 -0.79
CA LEU A 83 20.27 7.54 0.49
C LEU A 83 19.80 8.62 1.49
N VAL A 84 20.00 9.90 1.22
CA VAL A 84 19.44 11.00 2.02
C VAL A 84 17.92 10.90 2.14
N GLU A 85 17.22 10.43 1.10
CA GLU A 85 15.78 10.17 1.14
C GLU A 85 15.40 8.97 2.03
N GLY A 86 16.34 8.13 2.38
CA GLY A 86 16.16 7.00 3.30
C GLY A 86 15.76 7.41 4.73
N TRP A 87 15.95 8.67 5.14
CA TRP A 87 15.45 9.19 6.41
C TRP A 87 13.93 9.07 6.54
N MET A 88 13.21 9.12 5.43
CA MET A 88 11.77 8.86 5.41
C MET A 88 11.45 7.43 5.85
N ALA A 89 12.19 6.42 5.35
CA ALA A 89 11.99 5.03 5.75
C ALA A 89 12.30 4.81 7.24
N VAL A 90 13.30 5.50 7.78
CA VAL A 90 13.60 5.50 9.23
C VAL A 90 12.43 6.08 10.01
N GLY A 91 11.92 7.25 9.59
CA GLY A 91 10.75 7.89 10.22
C GLY A 91 9.51 7.01 10.21
N LEU A 92 9.20 6.40 9.08
CA LEU A 92 8.07 5.47 8.93
C LEU A 92 8.24 4.25 9.84
N THR A 93 9.43 3.64 9.90
CA THR A 93 9.68 2.47 10.76
C THR A 93 9.48 2.80 12.24
N VAL A 94 10.05 3.91 12.70
CA VAL A 94 9.89 4.37 14.10
C VAL A 94 8.44 4.74 14.38
N GLY A 95 7.79 5.47 13.47
CA GLY A 95 6.38 5.84 13.58
C GLY A 95 5.45 4.63 13.67
N ALA A 96 5.64 3.63 12.82
CA ALA A 96 4.89 2.38 12.85
C ALA A 96 5.10 1.64 14.19
N TRP A 97 6.35 1.52 14.64
CA TRP A 97 6.65 0.88 15.93
C TRP A 97 5.95 1.57 17.10
N VAL A 98 6.02 2.90 17.19
CA VAL A 98 5.35 3.67 18.23
C VAL A 98 3.83 3.52 18.14
N ASN A 99 3.28 3.56 16.91
CA ASN A 99 1.85 3.41 16.68
C ASN A 99 1.31 2.06 17.20
N TRP A 100 2.00 0.97 16.89
CA TRP A 100 1.63 -0.36 17.40
C TRP A 100 1.77 -0.48 18.90
N ARG A 101 2.79 0.14 19.50
CA ARG A 101 3.05 0.03 20.94
C ARG A 101 2.14 0.91 21.79
N VAL A 102 1.79 2.08 21.30
CA VAL A 102 1.11 3.11 22.10
C VAL A 102 -0.35 3.27 21.68
N VAL A 103 -0.63 3.38 20.39
CA VAL A 103 -1.97 3.69 19.89
C VAL A 103 -2.84 2.42 19.80
N ALA A 104 -2.32 1.33 19.24
CA ALA A 104 -3.09 0.13 18.99
C ALA A 104 -3.78 -0.45 20.24
N PRO A 105 -3.11 -0.72 21.36
CA PRO A 105 -3.76 -1.30 22.54
C PRO A 105 -4.77 -0.34 23.17
N ARG A 106 -4.48 0.95 23.17
CA ARG A 106 -5.37 1.97 23.72
C ARG A 106 -6.60 2.15 22.85
N LEU A 107 -6.44 2.30 21.55
CA LEU A 107 -7.56 2.46 20.64
C LEU A 107 -8.48 1.25 20.66
N ARG A 108 -7.91 0.03 20.66
CA ARG A 108 -8.69 -1.21 20.75
C ARG A 108 -9.56 -1.26 22.00
N SER A 109 -8.98 -0.96 23.16
CA SER A 109 -9.70 -0.97 24.44
C SER A 109 -10.73 0.16 24.53
N TYR A 110 -10.34 1.38 24.15
CA TYR A 110 -11.23 2.52 24.27
C TYR A 110 -12.41 2.51 23.29
N THR A 111 -12.29 1.90 22.14
CA THR A 111 -13.39 1.78 21.19
C THR A 111 -14.50 0.87 21.71
N GLU A 112 -14.19 -0.16 22.49
CA GLU A 112 -15.19 -0.99 23.16
C GLU A 112 -15.91 -0.21 24.28
N VAL A 113 -15.16 0.43 25.17
CA VAL A 113 -15.72 1.21 26.28
C VAL A 113 -16.52 2.42 25.80
N ALA A 114 -16.12 3.03 24.70
CA ALA A 114 -16.82 4.16 24.08
C ALA A 114 -17.98 3.71 23.18
N GLY A 115 -18.94 2.97 23.72
CA GLY A 115 -20.17 2.58 23.04
C GLY A 115 -19.97 1.59 21.88
N ASN A 116 -18.97 0.70 21.97
CA ASN A 116 -18.62 -0.25 20.92
C ASN A 116 -18.46 0.40 19.53
N SER A 117 -17.73 1.50 19.47
CA SER A 117 -17.61 2.31 18.26
C SER A 117 -16.91 1.55 17.13
N ILE A 118 -17.57 1.40 15.99
CA ILE A 118 -17.06 0.65 14.81
C ILE A 118 -16.32 1.53 13.81
N THR A 119 -16.40 2.86 13.94
CA THR A 119 -15.69 3.81 13.08
C THR A 119 -14.95 4.85 13.89
N ILE A 120 -13.91 5.46 13.31
CA ILE A 120 -13.17 6.55 13.98
C ILE A 120 -14.07 7.76 14.28
N PRO A 121 -14.94 8.24 13.35
CA PRO A 121 -15.87 9.33 13.68
C PRO A 121 -16.81 9.01 14.85
N SER A 122 -17.38 7.80 14.91
CA SER A 122 -18.22 7.39 16.02
C SER A 122 -17.45 7.25 17.34
N PHE A 123 -16.19 6.80 17.27
CA PHE A 123 -15.32 6.74 18.44
C PHE A 123 -15.06 8.14 19.01
N LEU A 124 -14.75 9.12 18.18
CA LEU A 124 -14.52 10.49 18.63
C LEU A 124 -15.77 11.08 19.30
N GLU A 125 -16.93 10.93 18.67
CA GLU A 125 -18.21 11.36 19.23
C GLU A 125 -18.47 10.74 20.62
N ASN A 126 -18.36 9.42 20.74
CA ASN A 126 -18.62 8.71 21.97
C ASN A 126 -17.56 8.99 23.06
N ARG A 127 -16.29 9.11 22.65
CA ARG A 127 -15.16 9.40 23.56
C ARG A 127 -15.28 10.75 24.22
N PHE A 128 -15.68 11.77 23.46
CA PHE A 128 -15.85 13.15 23.95
C PHE A 128 -17.28 13.46 24.42
N LYS A 129 -18.19 12.45 24.32
CA LYS A 129 -19.62 12.61 24.69
C LYS A 129 -20.27 13.79 23.96
N ASP A 130 -19.94 13.94 22.68
CA ASP A 130 -20.46 15.03 21.86
C ASP A 130 -21.94 14.80 21.53
N ARG A 131 -22.82 15.59 22.17
CA ARG A 131 -24.26 15.56 21.93
C ARG A 131 -24.69 16.29 20.66
N THR A 132 -23.80 17.08 20.07
CA THR A 132 -24.09 17.86 18.86
C THR A 132 -23.83 17.11 17.60
N HIS A 133 -23.17 15.94 17.67
CA HIS A 133 -22.70 15.13 16.54
C HIS A 133 -21.70 15.84 15.62
N ILE A 134 -21.19 17.03 16.00
CA ILE A 134 -20.27 17.82 15.19
C ILE A 134 -18.97 17.08 14.97
N LEU A 135 -18.39 16.47 16.01
CA LEU A 135 -17.14 15.71 15.89
C LEU A 135 -17.25 14.57 14.88
N ARG A 136 -18.37 13.85 14.89
CA ARG A 136 -18.63 12.76 13.94
C ARG A 136 -18.75 13.28 12.52
N ILE A 137 -19.49 14.36 12.29
CA ILE A 137 -19.69 14.95 10.97
C ILE A 137 -18.38 15.50 10.43
N VAL A 138 -17.65 16.30 11.22
CA VAL A 138 -16.39 16.91 10.80
C VAL A 138 -15.33 15.84 10.52
N ALA A 139 -15.16 14.86 11.40
CA ALA A 139 -14.23 13.76 11.19
C ALA A 139 -14.59 12.93 9.93
N GLY A 140 -15.89 12.67 9.72
CA GLY A 140 -16.38 11.97 8.52
C GLY A 140 -16.11 12.75 7.24
N LEU A 141 -16.32 14.07 7.22
CA LEU A 141 -16.02 14.92 6.07
C LEU A 141 -14.51 15.00 5.77
N ILE A 142 -13.69 15.15 6.80
CA ILE A 142 -12.23 15.14 6.65
C ILE A 142 -11.77 13.82 6.03
N ILE A 143 -12.21 12.70 6.58
CA ILE A 143 -11.89 11.37 6.05
C ILE A 143 -12.36 11.25 4.59
N LEU A 144 -13.59 11.62 4.28
CA LEU A 144 -14.13 11.55 2.93
C LEU A 144 -13.28 12.33 1.93
N VAL A 145 -12.96 13.59 2.23
CA VAL A 145 -12.16 14.45 1.33
C VAL A 145 -10.76 13.88 1.13
N PHE A 146 -10.02 13.63 2.20
CA PHE A 146 -8.64 13.17 2.09
C PHE A 146 -8.53 11.76 1.50
N PHE A 147 -9.48 10.87 1.82
CA PHE A 147 -9.49 9.52 1.22
C PHE A 147 -9.91 9.52 -0.25
N THR A 148 -10.70 10.47 -0.70
CA THR A 148 -10.95 10.65 -2.13
C THR A 148 -9.65 10.93 -2.88
N PHE A 149 -8.80 11.85 -2.37
CA PHE A 149 -7.49 12.09 -2.94
C PHE A 149 -6.56 10.88 -2.85
N TYR A 150 -6.56 10.18 -1.71
CA TYR A 150 -5.72 8.99 -1.51
C TYR A 150 -6.08 7.86 -2.50
N VAL A 151 -7.36 7.54 -2.63
CA VAL A 151 -7.84 6.51 -3.57
C VAL A 151 -7.57 6.94 -5.01
N SER A 152 -7.80 8.22 -5.35
CA SER A 152 -7.51 8.77 -6.67
C SER A 152 -6.03 8.61 -7.03
N SER A 153 -5.11 8.88 -6.10
CA SER A 153 -3.68 8.69 -6.33
C SER A 153 -3.31 7.23 -6.60
N GLY A 154 -3.96 6.28 -5.90
CA GLY A 154 -3.81 4.85 -6.15
C GLY A 154 -4.32 4.42 -7.53
N MET A 155 -5.46 4.98 -7.96
CA MET A 155 -6.00 4.73 -9.31
C MET A 155 -5.07 5.27 -10.39
N VAL A 156 -4.50 6.47 -10.21
CA VAL A 156 -3.49 7.06 -11.11
C VAL A 156 -2.26 6.16 -11.20
N ALA A 157 -1.74 5.70 -10.07
CA ALA A 157 -0.60 4.79 -10.04
C ALA A 157 -0.89 3.47 -10.76
N GLY A 158 -2.07 2.87 -10.53
CA GLY A 158 -2.52 1.66 -11.23
C GLY A 158 -2.67 1.87 -12.74
N GLY A 159 -3.25 2.99 -13.16
CA GLY A 159 -3.36 3.35 -14.58
C GLY A 159 -2.00 3.52 -15.25
N LYS A 160 -1.07 4.21 -14.60
CA LYS A 160 0.32 4.37 -15.09
C LYS A 160 1.07 3.05 -15.16
N PHE A 161 0.91 2.19 -14.17
CA PHE A 161 1.49 0.85 -14.19
C PHE A 161 0.99 0.04 -15.39
N VAL A 162 -0.32 0.01 -15.64
CA VAL A 162 -0.90 -0.72 -16.77
C VAL A 162 -0.45 -0.12 -18.11
N GLU A 163 -0.43 1.20 -18.25
CA GLU A 163 0.04 1.90 -19.45
C GLU A 163 1.51 1.59 -19.73
N SER A 164 2.38 1.63 -18.71
CA SER A 164 3.81 1.33 -18.87
C SER A 164 4.06 -0.15 -19.19
N THR A 165 3.17 -1.05 -18.77
CA THR A 165 3.32 -2.50 -18.99
C THR A 165 2.69 -2.95 -20.32
N PHE A 166 1.53 -2.39 -20.69
CA PHE A 166 0.71 -2.82 -21.82
C PHE A 166 0.37 -1.69 -22.79
N GLY A 167 0.94 -0.51 -22.64
CA GLY A 167 0.71 0.62 -23.53
C GLY A 167 1.39 0.42 -24.89
N PRO A 168 1.10 1.32 -25.86
CA PRO A 168 1.64 1.21 -27.22
C PRO A 168 3.17 1.27 -27.28
N ASP A 169 3.79 1.93 -26.32
CA ASP A 169 5.25 2.07 -26.21
C ASP A 169 5.87 1.07 -25.21
N SER A 170 5.11 0.05 -24.79
CA SER A 170 5.57 -0.92 -23.81
C SER A 170 6.65 -1.85 -24.37
N PHE A 171 7.74 -1.97 -23.64
CA PHE A 171 8.79 -2.95 -23.90
C PHE A 171 8.36 -4.39 -23.51
N TYR A 172 7.41 -4.52 -22.57
CA TYR A 172 7.07 -5.79 -21.93
C TYR A 172 5.92 -6.57 -22.62
N ALA A 173 5.03 -5.89 -23.33
CA ALA A 173 3.84 -6.50 -23.91
C ALA A 173 3.60 -6.02 -25.35
N GLN A 174 4.34 -6.58 -26.28
CA GLN A 174 4.18 -6.27 -27.71
C GLN A 174 2.83 -6.82 -28.23
N GLY A 175 2.14 -6.02 -29.05
CA GLY A 175 0.88 -6.41 -29.68
C GLY A 175 -0.38 -6.14 -28.85
N ILE A 176 -0.26 -5.59 -27.65
CA ILE A 176 -1.38 -5.11 -26.83
C ILE A 176 -1.22 -3.61 -26.62
N SER A 177 -2.30 -2.86 -26.80
CA SER A 177 -2.32 -1.43 -26.52
C SER A 177 -3.44 -1.11 -25.54
N ILE A 178 -3.10 -1.04 -24.26
CA ILE A 178 -4.03 -0.58 -23.23
C ILE A 178 -3.62 0.83 -22.81
N ASN A 179 -4.53 1.78 -23.00
CA ASN A 179 -4.29 3.16 -22.59
C ASN A 179 -4.47 3.32 -21.06
N TYR A 180 -3.92 4.41 -20.55
CA TYR A 180 -3.99 4.80 -19.14
C TYR A 180 -5.40 4.71 -18.54
N LEU A 181 -6.42 5.27 -19.22
CA LEU A 181 -7.79 5.32 -18.71
C LEU A 181 -8.40 3.92 -18.58
N THR A 182 -8.21 3.07 -19.58
CA THR A 182 -8.70 1.68 -19.54
C THR A 182 -8.03 0.91 -18.41
N GLY A 183 -6.70 1.03 -18.27
CA GLY A 183 -5.96 0.40 -17.19
C GLY A 183 -6.45 0.86 -15.80
N MET A 184 -6.61 2.16 -15.62
CA MET A 184 -7.15 2.73 -14.38
C MET A 184 -8.54 2.19 -14.04
N LEU A 185 -9.46 2.15 -15.00
CA LEU A 185 -10.83 1.68 -14.79
C LEU A 185 -10.89 0.17 -14.50
N VAL A 186 -10.06 -0.64 -15.15
CA VAL A 186 -9.97 -2.08 -14.87
C VAL A 186 -9.49 -2.34 -13.45
N VAL A 187 -8.38 -1.71 -13.05
CA VAL A 187 -7.84 -1.86 -11.69
C VAL A 187 -8.84 -1.38 -10.64
N ALA A 188 -9.43 -0.20 -10.84
CA ALA A 188 -10.43 0.35 -9.95
C ALA A 188 -11.68 -0.54 -9.85
N GLY A 189 -12.19 -1.01 -10.99
CA GLY A 189 -13.39 -1.86 -11.04
C GLY A 189 -13.20 -3.18 -10.30
N ILE A 190 -12.06 -3.85 -10.49
CA ILE A 190 -11.74 -5.10 -9.78
C ILE A 190 -11.58 -4.84 -8.28
N THR A 191 -10.92 -3.74 -7.90
CA THR A 191 -10.74 -3.37 -6.48
C THR A 191 -12.08 -3.12 -5.80
N VAL A 192 -12.96 -2.34 -6.44
CA VAL A 192 -14.31 -2.10 -5.93
C VAL A 192 -15.10 -3.40 -5.82
N LEU A 193 -15.01 -4.27 -6.82
CA LEU A 193 -15.74 -5.53 -6.86
C LEU A 193 -15.41 -6.42 -5.65
N TYR A 194 -14.15 -6.75 -5.42
CA TYR A 194 -13.80 -7.64 -4.32
C TYR A 194 -13.98 -6.99 -2.95
N THR A 195 -13.83 -5.67 -2.84
CA THR A 195 -14.04 -4.94 -1.58
C THR A 195 -15.53 -4.85 -1.23
N LEU A 196 -16.39 -4.59 -2.22
CA LEU A 196 -17.83 -4.49 -2.02
C LEU A 196 -18.43 -5.80 -1.49
N PHE A 197 -18.01 -6.94 -2.01
CA PHE A 197 -18.48 -8.24 -1.54
C PHE A 197 -17.77 -8.71 -0.28
N GLY A 198 -16.44 -8.53 -0.21
CA GLY A 198 -15.63 -9.04 0.88
C GLY A 198 -15.65 -8.23 2.16
N GLY A 199 -16.05 -6.96 2.10
CA GLY A 199 -16.02 -6.04 3.24
C GLY A 199 -14.60 -5.87 3.79
N PHE A 200 -14.52 -5.52 5.07
CA PHE A 200 -13.24 -5.29 5.76
C PHE A 200 -12.38 -6.56 5.87
N LEU A 201 -13.00 -7.72 6.12
CA LEU A 201 -12.26 -8.99 6.15
C LEU A 201 -11.67 -9.32 4.79
N GLY A 202 -12.45 -9.13 3.71
CA GLY A 202 -11.98 -9.37 2.35
C GLY A 202 -10.80 -8.47 1.99
N ALA A 203 -10.92 -7.16 2.24
CA ALA A 203 -9.83 -6.22 2.04
C ALA A 203 -8.58 -6.61 2.85
N SER A 204 -8.74 -7.00 4.12
CA SER A 204 -7.62 -7.39 4.97
C SER A 204 -6.93 -8.67 4.53
N LEU A 205 -7.66 -9.66 4.01
CA LEU A 205 -7.07 -10.89 3.49
C LEU A 205 -6.39 -10.68 2.13
N THR A 206 -6.95 -9.83 1.26
CA THR A 206 -6.26 -9.44 0.02
C THR A 206 -4.99 -8.65 0.31
N ASP A 207 -5.01 -7.76 1.30
CA ASP A 207 -3.81 -7.05 1.78
C ASP A 207 -2.71 -8.01 2.24
N VAL A 208 -3.06 -9.11 2.94
CA VAL A 208 -2.08 -10.13 3.36
C VAL A 208 -1.42 -10.78 2.15
N ALA A 209 -2.21 -11.18 1.15
CA ALA A 209 -1.67 -11.80 -0.06
C ALA A 209 -0.78 -10.81 -0.83
N GLN A 210 -1.23 -9.58 -0.98
CA GLN A 210 -0.47 -8.49 -1.62
C GLN A 210 0.78 -8.13 -0.85
N GLY A 211 0.71 -8.02 0.49
CA GLY A 211 1.85 -7.73 1.35
C GLY A 211 2.95 -8.79 1.25
N ILE A 212 2.58 -10.07 1.18
CA ILE A 212 3.55 -11.14 0.96
C ILE A 212 4.20 -11.02 -0.42
N LEU A 213 3.41 -10.77 -1.49
CA LEU A 213 3.94 -10.57 -2.84
C LEU A 213 4.88 -9.35 -2.91
N MET A 214 4.49 -8.23 -2.30
CA MET A 214 5.33 -7.03 -2.23
C MET A 214 6.65 -7.30 -1.49
N PHE A 215 6.59 -7.98 -0.34
CA PHE A 215 7.79 -8.33 0.43
C PHE A 215 8.74 -9.23 -0.38
N LEU A 216 8.19 -10.27 -1.02
CA LEU A 216 8.99 -11.17 -1.86
C LEU A 216 9.60 -10.42 -3.06
N SER A 217 8.85 -9.52 -3.71
CA SER A 217 9.35 -8.73 -4.83
C SER A 217 10.46 -7.76 -4.40
N LEU A 218 10.29 -7.08 -3.27
CA LEU A 218 11.30 -6.16 -2.73
C LEU A 218 12.60 -6.88 -2.34
N LEU A 219 12.55 -8.15 -2.01
CA LEU A 219 13.75 -8.97 -1.80
C LEU A 219 14.31 -9.53 -3.11
N ALA A 220 13.45 -10.04 -3.98
CA ALA A 220 13.87 -10.73 -5.21
C ALA A 220 14.53 -9.76 -6.21
N VAL A 221 13.97 -8.56 -6.39
CA VAL A 221 14.48 -7.60 -7.38
C VAL A 221 15.94 -7.20 -7.12
N PRO A 222 16.33 -6.75 -5.92
CA PRO A 222 17.74 -6.45 -5.64
C PRO A 222 18.67 -7.66 -5.81
N ILE A 223 18.23 -8.84 -5.36
CA ILE A 223 19.02 -10.08 -5.48
C ILE A 223 19.26 -10.40 -6.95
N VAL A 224 18.22 -10.36 -7.79
CA VAL A 224 18.35 -10.63 -9.23
C VAL A 224 19.28 -9.59 -9.88
N VAL A 225 19.13 -8.30 -9.57
CA VAL A 225 19.99 -7.24 -10.10
C VAL A 225 21.45 -7.49 -9.72
N ILE A 226 21.74 -7.78 -8.45
CA ILE A 226 23.10 -8.07 -8.00
C ILE A 226 23.71 -9.26 -8.76
N LEU A 227 22.93 -10.34 -8.93
CA LEU A 227 23.40 -11.53 -9.64
C LEU A 227 23.63 -11.27 -11.13
N THR A 228 22.74 -10.52 -11.79
CA THR A 228 22.84 -10.23 -13.23
C THR A 228 23.95 -9.24 -13.56
N MET A 229 24.24 -8.32 -12.65
CA MET A 229 25.34 -7.35 -12.82
C MET A 229 26.74 -7.92 -12.52
N GLY A 230 26.83 -9.16 -12.05
CA GLY A 230 28.13 -9.80 -11.74
C GLY A 230 28.57 -9.67 -10.28
N GLY A 231 27.64 -9.35 -9.38
CA GLY A 231 27.86 -9.30 -7.94
C GLY A 231 27.75 -7.91 -7.33
N TRP A 232 27.90 -7.86 -6.01
CA TRP A 232 27.76 -6.62 -5.23
C TRP A 232 28.76 -5.54 -5.64
N ASP A 233 30.03 -5.93 -5.89
CA ASP A 233 31.09 -4.98 -6.23
C ASP A 233 30.82 -4.27 -7.56
N ALA A 234 30.29 -4.99 -8.56
CA ALA A 234 29.89 -4.42 -9.85
C ALA A 234 28.75 -3.41 -9.71
N VAL A 235 27.77 -3.69 -8.83
CA VAL A 235 26.68 -2.75 -8.52
C VAL A 235 27.21 -1.49 -7.87
N VAL A 236 28.08 -1.62 -6.86
CA VAL A 236 28.69 -0.48 -6.17
C VAL A 236 29.54 0.37 -7.12
N GLU A 237 30.34 -0.26 -7.99
CA GLU A 237 31.14 0.44 -8.98
C GLU A 237 30.26 1.18 -10.00
N GLY A 238 29.16 0.55 -10.46
CA GLY A 238 28.19 1.18 -11.34
C GLY A 238 27.55 2.42 -10.73
N ILE A 239 27.16 2.37 -9.45
CA ILE A 239 26.60 3.52 -8.73
C ILE A 239 27.65 4.63 -8.58
N ARG A 240 28.88 4.30 -8.19
CA ARG A 240 29.97 5.29 -8.07
C ARG A 240 30.32 5.93 -9.40
N ALA A 241 30.27 5.17 -10.50
CA ALA A 241 30.48 5.72 -11.83
C ALA A 241 29.36 6.69 -12.22
N ALA A 242 28.10 6.38 -11.87
CA ALA A 242 26.98 7.29 -12.05
C ALA A 242 27.11 8.56 -11.21
N ASP A 243 27.56 8.46 -9.95
CA ASP A 243 27.84 9.60 -9.07
C ASP A 243 28.91 10.53 -9.69
N ALA A 244 29.96 9.96 -10.22
CA ALA A 244 31.05 10.72 -10.86
C ALA A 244 30.59 11.43 -12.16
N ALA A 245 29.64 10.84 -12.88
CA ALA A 245 29.09 11.39 -14.12
C ALA A 245 27.93 12.39 -13.88
N GLY A 246 27.21 12.25 -12.76
CA GLY A 246 25.91 12.91 -12.53
C GLY A 246 25.93 14.21 -11.72
N GLY A 247 27.08 14.85 -11.50
CA GLY A 247 27.13 16.25 -11.01
C GLY A 247 26.94 16.42 -9.50
N GLY A 248 27.44 15.52 -8.64
CA GLY A 248 27.62 15.81 -7.21
C GLY A 248 26.60 15.18 -6.26
N VAL A 249 25.86 14.18 -6.69
CA VAL A 249 25.05 13.35 -5.80
C VAL A 249 25.91 12.18 -5.31
N ASN A 250 25.96 11.96 -4.00
CA ASN A 250 26.56 10.76 -3.40
C ASN A 250 25.43 9.82 -2.95
N HIS A 251 25.13 8.82 -3.75
CA HIS A 251 24.04 7.88 -3.49
C HIS A 251 24.22 7.05 -2.23
N PHE A 252 25.45 6.90 -1.73
CA PHE A 252 25.73 6.12 -0.52
C PHE A 252 25.70 6.95 0.77
N SER A 253 25.55 8.28 0.70
CA SER A 253 25.53 9.14 1.87
C SER A 253 24.12 9.45 2.32
N MET A 254 23.83 9.23 3.61
CA MET A 254 22.59 9.69 4.24
C MET A 254 22.66 11.12 4.75
N PHE A 255 23.86 11.73 4.78
CA PHE A 255 24.11 13.02 5.40
C PHE A 255 24.59 14.09 4.42
N GLU A 256 25.15 13.71 3.30
CA GLU A 256 25.59 14.64 2.27
C GLU A 256 24.37 15.31 1.63
N ASN A 257 24.40 16.62 1.52
CA ASN A 257 23.24 17.45 1.11
C ASN A 257 22.04 17.40 2.06
N ALA A 258 22.15 16.75 3.22
CA ALA A 258 21.10 16.71 4.22
C ALA A 258 21.09 18.03 5.00
N THR A 259 19.93 18.72 4.98
CA THR A 259 19.69 19.83 5.91
C THR A 259 18.97 19.28 7.14
N LEU A 260 19.22 19.89 8.31
CA LEU A 260 18.51 19.49 9.54
C LEU A 260 16.99 19.52 9.37
N ILE A 261 16.46 20.54 8.70
CA ILE A 261 15.03 20.67 8.42
C ILE A 261 14.57 19.56 7.46
N GLY A 262 15.34 19.22 6.43
CA GLY A 262 15.04 18.12 5.51
C GLY A 262 14.96 16.78 6.22
N VAL A 263 15.94 16.45 7.07
CA VAL A 263 15.95 15.22 7.88
C VAL A 263 14.75 15.17 8.82
N LEU A 264 14.46 16.25 9.55
CA LEU A 264 13.30 16.31 10.44
C LEU A 264 11.98 16.19 9.68
N SER A 265 11.88 16.80 8.50
CA SER A 265 10.69 16.68 7.64
C SER A 265 10.49 15.24 7.16
N SER A 266 11.55 14.56 6.73
CA SER A 266 11.49 13.16 6.32
C SER A 266 11.12 12.23 7.48
N LEU A 267 11.68 12.43 8.66
CA LEU A 267 11.34 11.69 9.88
C LEU A 267 9.89 11.94 10.30
N ALA A 268 9.37 13.15 10.10
CA ALA A 268 8.00 13.52 10.49
C ALA A 268 6.91 12.74 9.72
N TRP A 269 7.23 12.10 8.59
CA TRP A 269 6.29 11.21 7.89
C TRP A 269 5.75 10.11 8.80
N GLY A 270 6.56 9.59 9.72
CA GLY A 270 6.14 8.61 10.72
C GLY A 270 5.02 9.07 11.64
N LEU A 271 4.84 10.39 11.84
CA LEU A 271 3.75 10.94 12.64
C LEU A 271 2.38 10.73 11.98
N GLY A 272 2.34 10.57 10.66
CA GLY A 272 1.11 10.30 9.92
C GLY A 272 0.39 9.03 10.39
N TYR A 273 1.12 8.01 10.83
CA TYR A 273 0.55 6.73 11.27
C TYR A 273 -0.45 6.85 12.41
N PHE A 274 -0.31 7.84 13.29
CA PHE A 274 -1.20 8.02 14.44
C PHE A 274 -2.62 8.46 14.06
N GLY A 275 -2.77 9.03 12.87
CA GLY A 275 -4.04 9.57 12.39
C GLY A 275 -4.60 8.92 11.12
N GLN A 276 -3.88 7.99 10.49
CA GLN A 276 -4.33 7.37 9.23
C GLN A 276 -5.47 6.35 9.47
N PRO A 277 -6.72 6.64 9.06
CA PRO A 277 -7.88 5.81 9.38
C PRO A 277 -7.75 4.38 8.87
N HIS A 278 -7.18 4.17 7.69
CA HIS A 278 -7.01 2.84 7.10
C HIS A 278 -6.01 1.96 7.87
N ILE A 279 -5.07 2.54 8.62
CA ILE A 279 -4.16 1.81 9.49
C ILE A 279 -4.82 1.55 10.85
N ILE A 280 -5.31 2.62 11.50
CA ILE A 280 -5.80 2.52 12.87
C ILE A 280 -7.10 1.73 13.01
N VAL A 281 -7.93 1.62 11.95
CA VAL A 281 -9.11 0.75 11.94
C VAL A 281 -8.75 -0.73 12.13
N ARG A 282 -7.57 -1.15 11.68
CA ARG A 282 -7.10 -2.54 11.87
C ARG A 282 -6.79 -2.86 13.32
N PHE A 283 -6.40 -1.85 14.12
CA PHE A 283 -6.24 -2.01 15.57
C PHE A 283 -7.60 -2.24 16.25
N MET A 284 -8.65 -1.55 15.80
CA MET A 284 -10.01 -1.72 16.32
C MET A 284 -10.58 -3.11 16.05
N ALA A 285 -10.15 -3.75 14.95
CA ALA A 285 -10.60 -5.05 14.52
C ALA A 285 -9.89 -6.24 15.21
N LEU A 286 -8.83 -6.00 15.98
CA LEU A 286 -8.09 -7.04 16.71
C LEU A 286 -8.99 -7.75 17.74
N ARG A 287 -8.80 -9.06 17.88
CA ARG A 287 -9.54 -9.88 18.84
C ARG A 287 -9.37 -9.39 20.27
N THR A 288 -8.16 -9.09 20.71
CA THR A 288 -7.88 -8.59 22.05
C THR A 288 -6.82 -7.48 22.02
N PRO A 289 -6.81 -6.53 23.02
CA PRO A 289 -5.81 -5.48 23.11
C PRO A 289 -4.38 -6.01 23.29
N HIS A 290 -4.21 -7.11 24.04
CA HIS A 290 -2.89 -7.71 24.28
C HIS A 290 -2.22 -8.24 23.00
N LEU A 291 -3.01 -8.67 22.03
CA LEU A 291 -2.47 -9.18 20.76
C LEU A 291 -1.82 -8.10 19.89
N SER A 292 -2.08 -6.82 20.14
CA SER A 292 -1.38 -5.73 19.46
C SER A 292 0.11 -5.65 19.80
N LEU A 293 0.52 -6.20 20.95
CA LEU A 293 1.90 -6.16 21.43
C LEU A 293 2.74 -7.36 21.03
N ILE A 294 2.12 -8.49 20.65
CA ILE A 294 2.81 -9.73 20.35
C ILE A 294 3.65 -9.63 19.06
N HIS A 295 3.27 -8.77 18.12
CA HIS A 295 3.94 -8.64 16.83
C HIS A 295 5.04 -7.58 16.77
N ILE A 296 5.27 -6.88 17.86
CA ILE A 296 6.36 -5.92 18.00
C ILE A 296 7.62 -6.63 18.49
#